data_8a91f2214b266b3f61f3f5d0578c4960
#
_entry.id   8a91f2214b266b3f61f3f5d0578c4960
#
_cell.length_a   1.000
_cell.length_b   1.000
_cell.length_c   1.000
_cell.angle_alpha   90.00
_cell.angle_beta   90.00
_cell.angle_gamma   90.00
#
_symmetry.space_group_name_H-M   'P 1'
#
loop_
_entity.id
_entity.type
_entity.pdbx_description
1 polymer ?
#
loop_
_entity_poly.entity_id
_entity_poly.type
_entity_poly.pdbx_seq_one_letter_code
_entity_poly.pdbx_strand_id
1 'polypeptide(L)'
;MKQFTSLHDASLPALDDSLLDVPTHEKVAIPVDIAHPPRILLLYGSLRERSYSKLLIEEASRILQRLGAETRIFDPLGLPQPDSVPADHPKVAELRALSLWSEGQVWCSPERHGTITGIFKSQIDWLPLEAGGVRPTQGRTLAVMQVSGGSQSFNAVNALRVLGRWMRMVTIPNQSSVAKAYQEFDDAGRMKLSAYYDRVVDVMEELVKFTLLVRGRSEYLVDRYSERKEVHAEALRLAETAMEHERTVARA
;
A
#
# COMPACT_ATOMS: atom_id res chain seq x y z
N MET A 1 -33.49 -8.55 -24.86
CA MET A 1 -32.66 -9.07 -23.75
C MET A 1 -31.64 -10.02 -24.34
N LYS A 2 -30.33 -9.72 -24.23
CA LYS A 2 -29.27 -10.67 -24.59
C LYS A 2 -29.32 -11.82 -23.57
N GLN A 3 -29.55 -13.06 -24.03
CA GLN A 3 -29.40 -14.24 -23.17
C GLN A 3 -27.92 -14.35 -22.78
N PHE A 4 -27.63 -14.31 -21.49
CA PHE A 4 -26.31 -14.65 -20.98
C PHE A 4 -26.09 -16.14 -21.24
N THR A 5 -24.92 -16.51 -21.78
CA THR A 5 -24.54 -17.90 -21.97
C THR A 5 -24.32 -18.52 -20.60
N SER A 6 -25.12 -19.49 -20.20
CA SER A 6 -24.85 -20.30 -19.00
C SER A 6 -23.65 -21.23 -19.25
N LEU A 7 -22.85 -21.48 -18.21
CA LEU A 7 -21.80 -22.50 -18.27
C LEU A 7 -22.44 -23.87 -18.41
N HIS A 8 -21.97 -24.68 -19.39
CA HIS A 8 -22.43 -26.07 -19.57
C HIS A 8 -21.90 -27.00 -18.49
N ASP A 9 -20.72 -26.70 -17.93
CA ASP A 9 -20.11 -27.41 -16.83
C ASP A 9 -19.65 -26.39 -15.78
N ALA A 10 -20.17 -26.46 -14.57
CA ALA A 10 -19.82 -25.59 -13.43
C ALA A 10 -18.90 -26.33 -12.42
N SER A 11 -18.42 -27.53 -12.75
CA SER A 11 -17.51 -28.27 -11.88
C SER A 11 -16.16 -27.58 -11.74
N LEU A 12 -15.56 -27.67 -10.56
CA LEU A 12 -14.26 -27.11 -10.23
C LEU A 12 -13.36 -28.20 -9.59
N PRO A 13 -12.95 -29.22 -10.36
CA PRO A 13 -12.31 -30.43 -9.82
C PRO A 13 -10.96 -30.17 -9.13
N ALA A 14 -10.33 -29.00 -9.34
CA ALA A 14 -9.08 -28.60 -8.70
C ALA A 14 -9.29 -27.74 -7.43
N LEU A 15 -10.53 -27.39 -7.11
CA LEU A 15 -10.88 -26.59 -5.95
C LEU A 15 -11.10 -27.50 -4.74
N ASP A 16 -10.52 -27.14 -3.61
CA ASP A 16 -10.86 -27.72 -2.31
C ASP A 16 -11.93 -26.84 -1.64
N ASP A 17 -13.18 -27.27 -1.71
CA ASP A 17 -14.32 -26.54 -1.16
C ASP A 17 -14.24 -26.33 0.35
N SER A 18 -13.55 -27.21 1.10
CA SER A 18 -13.40 -27.10 2.55
C SER A 18 -12.50 -25.91 2.96
N LEU A 19 -11.64 -25.47 2.05
CA LEU A 19 -10.72 -24.35 2.24
C LEU A 19 -11.20 -23.07 1.52
N LEU A 20 -12.29 -23.14 0.77
CA LEU A 20 -12.87 -21.98 0.11
C LEU A 20 -13.59 -21.08 1.12
N ASP A 21 -13.14 -19.85 1.29
CA ASP A 21 -13.93 -18.83 1.97
C ASP A 21 -14.85 -18.12 0.98
N VAL A 22 -16.15 -18.30 1.14
CA VAL A 22 -17.15 -17.56 0.34
C VAL A 22 -17.43 -16.22 1.01
N PRO A 23 -17.01 -15.07 0.39
CA PRO A 23 -17.25 -13.76 0.97
C PRO A 23 -18.74 -13.48 1.06
N THR A 24 -19.20 -12.97 2.22
CA THR A 24 -20.56 -12.50 2.42
C THR A 24 -20.57 -11.05 2.89
N HIS A 25 -21.72 -10.39 2.75
CA HIS A 25 -21.88 -9.01 3.23
C HIS A 25 -21.63 -8.93 4.75
N GLU A 26 -22.10 -9.90 5.51
CA GLU A 26 -21.93 -9.98 6.97
C GLU A 26 -20.45 -10.06 7.36
N LYS A 27 -19.64 -10.85 6.65
CA LYS A 27 -18.19 -10.96 6.91
C LYS A 27 -17.45 -9.65 6.67
N VAL A 28 -17.90 -8.85 5.68
CA VAL A 28 -17.30 -7.55 5.38
C VAL A 28 -17.86 -6.44 6.24
N ALA A 29 -19.11 -6.54 6.69
CA ALA A 29 -19.83 -5.50 7.43
C ALA A 29 -19.58 -5.54 8.95
N ILE A 30 -18.70 -6.40 9.46
CA ILE A 30 -18.40 -6.47 10.90
C ILE A 30 -18.00 -5.09 11.41
N PRO A 31 -18.72 -4.53 12.42
CA PRO A 31 -18.34 -3.27 13.02
C PRO A 31 -16.94 -3.36 13.63
N VAL A 32 -16.10 -2.38 13.33
CA VAL A 32 -14.75 -2.28 13.90
C VAL A 32 -14.71 -1.03 14.75
N ASP A 33 -14.53 -1.21 16.05
CA ASP A 33 -14.33 -0.10 16.99
C ASP A 33 -12.86 0.32 16.93
N ILE A 34 -12.59 1.43 16.23
CA ILE A 34 -11.26 2.01 16.11
C ILE A 34 -11.31 3.43 16.67
N ALA A 35 -10.77 3.60 17.86
CA ALA A 35 -10.84 4.86 18.62
C ALA A 35 -9.92 5.97 18.10
N HIS A 36 -8.98 5.68 17.18
CA HIS A 36 -8.04 6.69 16.67
C HIS A 36 -8.42 7.19 15.27
N PRO A 37 -7.98 8.41 14.87
CA PRO A 37 -8.12 8.91 13.50
C PRO A 37 -7.49 7.97 12.46
N PRO A 38 -7.91 8.04 11.18
CA PRO A 38 -7.21 7.34 10.09
C PRO A 38 -5.74 7.73 10.05
N ARG A 39 -4.83 6.75 9.98
CA ARG A 39 -3.38 6.93 10.00
C ARG A 39 -2.81 6.84 8.61
N ILE A 40 -2.23 7.93 8.11
CA ILE A 40 -1.73 8.03 6.75
C ILE A 40 -0.23 8.32 6.75
N LEU A 41 0.55 7.44 6.13
CA LEU A 41 1.97 7.64 5.84
C LEU A 41 2.13 8.31 4.48
N LEU A 42 3.00 9.32 4.41
CA LEU A 42 3.29 10.01 3.16
C LEU A 42 4.77 9.84 2.79
N LEU A 43 5.03 9.41 1.54
CA LEU A 43 6.37 9.18 1.00
C LEU A 43 6.62 10.07 -0.21
N TYR A 44 7.85 10.64 -0.31
CA TYR A 44 8.26 11.45 -1.45
C TYR A 44 9.62 11.03 -2.02
N GLY A 45 9.85 11.28 -3.31
CA GLY A 45 10.97 10.72 -4.06
C GLY A 45 12.07 11.71 -4.45
N SER A 46 12.49 12.63 -3.55
CA SER A 46 13.53 13.61 -3.88
C SER A 46 14.32 14.06 -2.65
N LEU A 47 15.63 14.25 -2.82
CA LEU A 47 16.52 14.82 -1.81
C LEU A 47 16.91 16.26 -2.10
N ARG A 48 16.28 16.92 -3.07
CA ARG A 48 16.55 18.33 -3.35
C ARG A 48 16.03 19.20 -2.23
N GLU A 49 16.74 20.25 -1.85
CA GLU A 49 16.33 21.23 -0.85
C GLU A 49 14.92 21.77 -1.16
N ARG A 50 14.72 22.36 -2.35
CA ARG A 50 13.40 22.72 -2.86
C ARG A 50 12.83 21.58 -3.71
N SER A 51 12.21 20.62 -3.06
CA SER A 51 11.61 19.45 -3.69
C SER A 51 10.12 19.63 -3.90
N TYR A 52 9.65 19.73 -5.15
CA TYR A 52 8.20 19.86 -5.43
C TYR A 52 7.40 18.61 -5.03
N SER A 53 8.00 17.42 -5.04
CA SER A 53 7.33 16.24 -4.50
C SER A 53 7.17 16.29 -2.99
N LYS A 54 8.15 16.86 -2.27
CA LYS A 54 8.02 17.13 -0.83
C LYS A 54 6.94 18.18 -0.56
N LEU A 55 6.97 19.31 -1.26
CA LEU A 55 5.96 20.38 -1.11
C LEU A 55 4.54 19.86 -1.38
N LEU A 56 4.36 19.00 -2.41
CA LEU A 56 3.07 18.38 -2.71
C LEU A 56 2.62 17.43 -1.58
N ILE A 57 3.53 16.65 -1.03
CA ILE A 57 3.25 15.77 0.13
C ILE A 57 2.89 16.58 1.38
N GLU A 58 3.56 17.70 1.62
CA GLU A 58 3.24 18.58 2.75
C GLU A 58 1.84 19.21 2.59
N GLU A 59 1.46 19.62 1.38
CA GLU A 59 0.12 20.13 1.11
C GLU A 59 -0.94 19.02 1.25
N ALA A 60 -0.69 17.84 0.72
CA ALA A 60 -1.55 16.67 0.91
C ALA A 60 -1.72 16.31 2.40
N SER A 61 -0.64 16.39 3.19
CA SER A 61 -0.70 16.17 4.64
C SER A 61 -1.61 17.17 5.34
N ARG A 62 -1.54 18.46 4.98
CA ARG A 62 -2.43 19.51 5.55
C ARG A 62 -3.90 19.24 5.21
N ILE A 63 -4.18 18.86 3.97
CA ILE A 63 -5.53 18.50 3.52
C ILE A 63 -6.05 17.28 4.31
N LEU A 64 -5.23 16.23 4.44
CA LEU A 64 -5.58 15.02 5.21
C LEU A 64 -5.85 15.32 6.68
N GLN A 65 -5.04 16.18 7.32
CA GLN A 65 -5.27 16.61 8.70
C GLN A 65 -6.59 17.39 8.82
N ARG A 66 -6.91 18.24 7.84
CA ARG A 66 -8.20 18.95 7.78
C ARG A 66 -9.39 18.00 7.60
N LEU A 67 -9.17 16.85 6.96
CA LEU A 67 -10.13 15.76 6.81
C LEU A 67 -10.17 14.81 8.02
N GLY A 68 -9.44 15.12 9.10
CA GLY A 68 -9.46 14.37 10.35
C GLY A 68 -8.50 13.17 10.39
N ALA A 69 -7.53 13.07 9.49
CA ALA A 69 -6.53 12.01 9.54
C ALA A 69 -5.29 12.40 10.37
N GLU A 70 -4.67 11.44 11.03
CA GLU A 70 -3.31 11.55 11.58
C GLU A 70 -2.30 11.25 10.47
N THR A 71 -1.34 12.14 10.24
CA THR A 71 -0.38 12.02 9.13
C THR A 71 1.05 11.96 9.63
N ARG A 72 1.89 11.16 8.96
CA ARG A 72 3.35 11.15 9.14
C ARG A 72 4.03 11.17 7.79
N ILE A 73 5.03 12.03 7.64
CA ILE A 73 5.85 12.14 6.43
C ILE A 73 7.19 11.48 6.73
N PHE A 74 7.60 10.52 5.91
CA PHE A 74 8.94 9.94 6.00
C PHE A 74 9.91 10.78 5.17
N ASP A 75 11.02 11.22 5.78
CA ASP A 75 12.11 11.88 5.06
C ASP A 75 13.09 10.80 4.54
N PRO A 76 13.26 10.68 3.20
CA PRO A 76 14.20 9.72 2.64
C PRO A 76 15.68 10.10 2.80
N LEU A 77 16.00 11.27 3.37
CA LEU A 77 17.38 11.66 3.62
C LEU A 77 18.04 10.68 4.60
N GLY A 78 19.22 10.17 4.22
CA GLY A 78 19.96 9.19 5.01
C GLY A 78 19.44 7.74 4.91
N LEU A 79 18.43 7.47 4.09
CA LEU A 79 18.03 6.08 3.80
C LEU A 79 19.13 5.43 2.92
N PRO A 80 19.78 4.34 3.38
CA PRO A 80 20.80 3.66 2.59
C PRO A 80 20.20 2.99 1.36
N GLN A 81 21.05 2.68 0.39
CA GLN A 81 20.64 1.87 -0.76
C GLN A 81 20.24 0.46 -0.28
N PRO A 82 19.23 -0.17 -0.86
CA PRO A 82 18.93 -1.56 -0.60
C PRO A 82 20.19 -2.44 -0.76
N ASP A 83 20.29 -3.47 0.08
CA ASP A 83 21.39 -4.43 0.12
C ASP A 83 22.76 -3.86 0.56
N SER A 84 22.89 -2.56 0.81
CA SER A 84 24.15 -1.94 1.24
C SER A 84 24.42 -2.01 2.74
N VAL A 85 23.37 -2.24 3.53
CA VAL A 85 23.41 -2.34 5.00
C VAL A 85 22.43 -3.42 5.49
N PRO A 86 22.58 -3.92 6.73
CA PRO A 86 21.58 -4.81 7.33
C PRO A 86 20.21 -4.14 7.47
N ALA A 87 19.17 -4.96 7.51
CA ALA A 87 17.77 -4.52 7.55
C ALA A 87 17.35 -3.84 8.88
N ASP A 88 18.15 -3.93 9.91
CA ASP A 88 17.99 -3.27 11.21
C ASP A 88 18.60 -1.86 11.28
N HIS A 89 19.15 -1.36 10.17
CA HIS A 89 19.62 0.03 10.09
C HIS A 89 18.53 1.01 10.56
N PRO A 90 18.82 1.97 11.45
CA PRO A 90 17.82 2.81 12.12
C PRO A 90 16.84 3.49 11.15
N LYS A 91 17.34 3.99 10.01
CA LYS A 91 16.51 4.66 9.00
C LYS A 91 15.58 3.69 8.26
N VAL A 92 15.99 2.44 8.09
CA VAL A 92 15.15 1.37 7.52
C VAL A 92 14.09 0.94 8.54
N ALA A 93 14.48 0.78 9.79
CA ALA A 93 13.54 0.45 10.88
C ALA A 93 12.47 1.54 11.06
N GLU A 94 12.83 2.83 10.96
CA GLU A 94 11.90 3.96 10.96
C GLU A 94 10.85 3.82 9.83
N LEU A 95 11.30 3.60 8.60
CA LEU A 95 10.40 3.45 7.44
C LEU A 95 9.43 2.27 7.62
N ARG A 96 9.94 1.13 8.07
CA ARG A 96 9.14 -0.07 8.33
C ARG A 96 8.12 0.14 9.44
N ALA A 97 8.53 0.78 10.54
CA ALA A 97 7.64 1.10 11.64
C ALA A 97 6.51 2.06 11.21
N LEU A 98 6.83 3.08 10.39
CA LEU A 98 5.85 4.01 9.84
C LEU A 98 4.88 3.30 8.87
N SER A 99 5.38 2.37 8.05
CA SER A 99 4.52 1.59 7.16
C SER A 99 3.54 0.71 7.96
N LEU A 100 4.02 0.06 9.02
CA LEU A 100 3.17 -0.75 9.90
C LEU A 100 2.13 0.08 10.66
N TRP A 101 2.51 1.28 11.10
CA TRP A 101 1.63 2.21 11.79
C TRP A 101 0.48 2.71 10.90
N SER A 102 0.70 2.82 9.59
CA SER A 102 -0.25 3.41 8.65
C SER A 102 -1.40 2.46 8.30
N GLU A 103 -2.58 3.02 8.02
CA GLU A 103 -3.75 2.34 7.44
C GLU A 103 -3.91 2.68 5.96
N GLY A 104 -3.37 3.83 5.55
CA GLY A 104 -3.26 4.27 4.17
C GLY A 104 -1.94 4.97 3.92
N GLN A 105 -1.58 5.11 2.64
CA GLN A 105 -0.35 5.78 2.24
C GLN A 105 -0.58 6.72 1.07
N VAL A 106 0.23 7.78 0.98
CA VAL A 106 0.34 8.65 -0.19
C VAL A 106 1.74 8.55 -0.74
N TRP A 107 1.87 8.14 -1.98
CA TRP A 107 3.14 8.03 -2.68
C TRP A 107 3.28 9.11 -3.72
N CYS A 108 4.31 9.95 -3.62
CA CYS A 108 4.60 11.02 -4.58
C CYS A 108 6.03 10.93 -5.11
N SER A 109 6.20 10.72 -6.39
CA SER A 109 7.51 10.74 -7.04
C SER A 109 7.61 11.88 -8.06
N PRO A 110 8.76 12.56 -8.15
CA PRO A 110 9.06 13.30 -9.36
C PRO A 110 9.14 12.32 -10.53
N GLU A 111 8.64 12.73 -11.69
CA GLU A 111 8.96 12.01 -12.92
C GLU A 111 10.38 12.35 -13.36
N ARG A 112 11.21 11.34 -13.53
CA ARG A 112 12.57 11.44 -14.04
C ARG A 112 12.78 10.39 -15.13
N HIS A 113 13.09 10.85 -16.35
CA HIS A 113 13.29 9.96 -17.52
C HIS A 113 12.10 8.99 -17.72
N GLY A 114 10.88 9.51 -17.62
CA GLY A 114 9.66 8.75 -17.90
C GLY A 114 9.23 7.76 -16.80
N THR A 115 9.80 7.82 -15.60
CA THR A 115 9.42 6.92 -14.50
C THR A 115 9.65 7.56 -13.12
N ILE A 116 9.47 6.79 -12.06
CA ILE A 116 9.77 7.17 -10.67
C ILE A 116 11.28 7.34 -10.47
N THR A 117 11.66 8.08 -9.43
CA THR A 117 13.06 8.25 -9.06
C THR A 117 13.61 7.04 -8.30
N GLY A 118 14.93 6.81 -8.37
CA GLY A 118 15.63 5.83 -7.54
C GLY A 118 15.43 6.07 -6.04
N ILE A 119 15.35 7.36 -5.62
CA ILE A 119 15.06 7.73 -4.22
C ILE A 119 13.70 7.20 -3.78
N PHE A 120 12.68 7.25 -4.64
CA PHE A 120 11.37 6.69 -4.32
C PHE A 120 11.43 5.15 -4.30
N LYS A 121 12.04 4.56 -5.35
CA LYS A 121 12.14 3.10 -5.48
C LYS A 121 12.87 2.46 -4.31
N SER A 122 13.96 3.08 -3.83
CA SER A 122 14.71 2.58 -2.66
C SER A 122 13.85 2.48 -1.40
N GLN A 123 12.90 3.41 -1.18
CA GLN A 123 11.97 3.32 -0.05
C GLN A 123 11.10 2.06 -0.14
N ILE A 124 10.59 1.76 -1.34
CA ILE A 124 9.74 0.58 -1.54
C ILE A 124 10.56 -0.71 -1.43
N ASP A 125 11.80 -0.73 -1.92
CA ASP A 125 12.65 -1.92 -1.86
C ASP A 125 13.06 -2.30 -0.42
N TRP A 126 13.03 -1.36 0.52
CA TRP A 126 13.22 -1.64 1.93
C TRP A 126 11.98 -2.19 2.65
N LEU A 127 10.79 -2.16 2.02
CA LEU A 127 9.54 -2.66 2.58
C LEU A 127 9.32 -4.11 2.13
N PRO A 128 9.48 -5.13 3.00
CA PRO A 128 9.22 -6.51 2.63
C PRO A 128 7.71 -6.72 2.39
N LEU A 129 7.35 -7.64 1.50
CA LEU A 129 5.96 -8.07 1.34
C LEU A 129 5.46 -8.78 2.60
N GLU A 130 6.35 -9.54 3.22
CA GLU A 130 6.11 -10.24 4.46
C GLU A 130 7.43 -10.44 5.22
N ALA A 131 7.38 -10.33 6.53
CA ALA A 131 8.49 -10.63 7.42
C ALA A 131 7.94 -11.23 8.73
N GLY A 132 8.11 -12.55 8.91
CA GLY A 132 7.64 -13.25 10.10
C GLY A 132 6.14 -13.13 10.36
N GLY A 133 5.30 -13.24 9.32
CA GLY A 133 3.85 -13.07 9.40
C GLY A 133 3.37 -11.61 9.36
N VAL A 134 4.28 -10.64 9.42
CA VAL A 134 3.95 -9.21 9.38
C VAL A 134 3.93 -8.72 7.95
N ARG A 135 2.87 -8.02 7.55
CA ARG A 135 2.63 -7.51 6.19
C ARG A 135 2.56 -5.97 6.19
N PRO A 136 3.69 -5.26 5.97
CA PRO A 136 3.77 -3.81 6.15
C PRO A 136 2.87 -2.97 5.24
N THR A 137 2.49 -3.49 4.06
CA THR A 137 1.74 -2.75 3.04
C THR A 137 0.41 -3.39 2.66
N GLN A 138 0.28 -4.72 2.81
CA GLN A 138 -0.88 -5.45 2.30
C GLN A 138 -2.18 -5.01 2.97
N GLY A 139 -3.24 -4.86 2.16
CA GLY A 139 -4.56 -4.43 2.62
C GLY A 139 -4.70 -2.96 3.00
N ARG A 140 -3.61 -2.17 2.93
CA ARG A 140 -3.66 -0.72 3.15
C ARG A 140 -4.08 0.01 1.90
N THR A 141 -4.72 1.16 2.05
CA THR A 141 -5.08 2.01 0.92
C THR A 141 -3.87 2.80 0.39
N LEU A 142 -3.90 3.15 -0.88
CA LEU A 142 -2.83 3.89 -1.53
C LEU A 142 -3.38 4.96 -2.47
N ALA A 143 -2.95 6.20 -2.29
CA ALA A 143 -3.04 7.28 -3.28
C ALA A 143 -1.69 7.50 -3.95
N VAL A 144 -1.69 7.75 -5.26
CA VAL A 144 -0.47 7.99 -6.05
C VAL A 144 -0.49 9.37 -6.70
N MET A 145 0.64 10.06 -6.60
CA MET A 145 0.84 11.39 -7.15
C MET A 145 2.21 11.51 -7.82
N GLN A 146 2.33 12.40 -8.79
CA GLN A 146 3.61 12.78 -9.38
C GLN A 146 3.74 14.29 -9.58
N VAL A 147 4.98 14.75 -9.69
CA VAL A 147 5.33 16.09 -10.16
C VAL A 147 6.28 15.98 -11.34
N SER A 148 6.15 16.88 -12.31
CA SER A 148 7.08 16.99 -13.44
C SER A 148 7.47 18.43 -13.71
N GLY A 149 8.65 18.64 -14.29
CA GLY A 149 9.10 19.95 -14.76
C GLY A 149 8.64 20.30 -16.17
N GLY A 150 8.18 19.31 -16.92
CA GLY A 150 7.72 19.45 -18.31
C GLY A 150 6.22 19.51 -18.46
N SER A 151 5.75 19.12 -19.65
CA SER A 151 4.32 18.99 -19.96
C SER A 151 3.65 17.88 -19.13
N GLN A 152 2.34 17.80 -19.22
CA GLN A 152 1.56 16.76 -18.56
C GLN A 152 2.05 15.36 -18.95
N SER A 153 2.27 14.53 -17.96
CA SER A 153 2.63 13.11 -18.06
C SER A 153 1.96 12.32 -16.96
N PHE A 154 1.81 11.01 -17.15
CA PHE A 154 1.26 10.08 -16.17
C PHE A 154 2.19 8.87 -15.94
N ASN A 155 3.42 8.91 -16.47
CA ASN A 155 4.31 7.74 -16.45
C ASN A 155 4.69 7.35 -15.02
N ALA A 156 5.04 8.31 -14.15
CA ALA A 156 5.42 7.99 -12.78
C ALA A 156 4.21 7.49 -11.95
N VAL A 157 3.02 8.08 -12.08
CA VAL A 157 1.83 7.55 -11.37
C VAL A 157 1.43 6.17 -11.87
N ASN A 158 1.60 5.87 -13.16
CA ASN A 158 1.37 4.54 -13.70
C ASN A 158 2.37 3.53 -13.10
N ALA A 159 3.66 3.90 -13.01
CA ALA A 159 4.67 3.08 -12.34
C ALA A 159 4.35 2.87 -10.84
N LEU A 160 3.90 3.91 -10.14
CA LEU A 160 3.47 3.82 -8.75
C LEU A 160 2.26 2.89 -8.57
N ARG A 161 1.29 2.89 -9.50
CA ARG A 161 0.17 1.93 -9.50
C ARG A 161 0.63 0.49 -9.66
N VAL A 162 1.60 0.24 -10.54
CA VAL A 162 2.21 -1.09 -10.71
C VAL A 162 2.88 -1.53 -9.42
N LEU A 163 3.65 -0.65 -8.77
CA LEU A 163 4.27 -0.92 -7.47
C LEU A 163 3.22 -1.17 -6.38
N GLY A 164 2.18 -0.35 -6.29
CA GLY A 164 1.09 -0.51 -5.33
C GLY A 164 0.42 -1.88 -5.44
N ARG A 165 0.18 -2.35 -6.67
CA ARG A 165 -0.30 -3.71 -6.94
C ARG A 165 0.68 -4.77 -6.44
N TRP A 166 1.98 -4.62 -6.72
CA TRP A 166 3.01 -5.55 -6.25
C TRP A 166 3.11 -5.59 -4.72
N MET A 167 2.98 -4.42 -4.08
CA MET A 167 2.96 -4.30 -2.62
C MET A 167 1.60 -4.69 -2.01
N ARG A 168 0.67 -5.18 -2.84
CA ARG A 168 -0.68 -5.67 -2.47
C ARG A 168 -1.51 -4.64 -1.72
N MET A 169 -1.40 -3.38 -2.13
CA MET A 169 -2.18 -2.27 -1.60
C MET A 169 -3.47 -2.05 -2.38
N VAL A 170 -4.47 -1.49 -1.73
CA VAL A 170 -5.73 -1.05 -2.34
C VAL A 170 -5.50 0.35 -2.94
N THR A 171 -5.01 0.41 -4.18
CA THR A 171 -4.76 1.69 -4.85
C THR A 171 -6.08 2.30 -5.30
N ILE A 172 -6.40 3.51 -4.78
CA ILE A 172 -7.64 4.23 -5.11
C ILE A 172 -7.70 4.61 -6.60
N PRO A 173 -8.90 4.76 -7.19
CA PRO A 173 -9.06 5.11 -8.60
C PRO A 173 -8.41 6.43 -8.98
N ASN A 174 -8.58 7.47 -8.16
CA ASN A 174 -8.08 8.81 -8.44
C ASN A 174 -6.55 8.92 -8.28
N GLN A 175 -5.98 9.88 -9.00
CA GLN A 175 -4.53 10.17 -8.95
C GLN A 175 -4.28 11.64 -9.30
N SER A 176 -3.12 12.18 -8.90
CA SER A 176 -2.70 13.53 -9.27
C SER A 176 -1.38 13.53 -10.04
N SER A 177 -1.31 14.34 -11.09
CA SER A 177 -0.09 14.60 -11.84
C SER A 177 0.05 16.10 -12.07
N VAL A 178 1.01 16.71 -11.37
CA VAL A 178 1.26 18.15 -11.41
C VAL A 178 2.38 18.46 -12.41
N ALA A 179 1.99 18.94 -13.59
CA ALA A 179 2.93 19.39 -14.61
C ALA A 179 3.50 20.77 -14.27
N LYS A 180 4.71 21.09 -14.75
CA LYS A 180 5.39 22.36 -14.50
C LYS A 180 5.32 22.77 -13.03
N ALA A 181 5.59 21.83 -12.13
CA ALA A 181 5.38 21.97 -10.70
C ALA A 181 6.03 23.25 -10.10
N TYR A 182 7.09 23.77 -10.72
CA TYR A 182 7.73 25.01 -10.32
C TYR A 182 6.82 26.25 -10.44
N GLN A 183 5.73 26.19 -11.20
CA GLN A 183 4.74 27.27 -11.35
C GLN A 183 3.60 27.14 -10.33
N GLU A 184 3.39 25.94 -9.77
CA GLU A 184 2.25 25.62 -8.92
C GLU A 184 2.49 25.90 -7.43
N PHE A 185 3.71 26.24 -7.04
CA PHE A 185 4.05 26.56 -5.65
C PHE A 185 4.60 27.98 -5.55
N ASP A 186 4.23 28.67 -4.46
CA ASP A 186 4.79 29.97 -4.10
C ASP A 186 6.17 29.85 -3.41
N ASP A 187 6.77 31.00 -3.07
CA ASP A 187 8.10 31.02 -2.43
C ASP A 187 8.09 30.42 -1.02
N ALA A 188 6.96 30.46 -0.33
CA ALA A 188 6.75 29.82 0.96
C ALA A 188 6.49 28.31 0.86
N GLY A 189 6.47 27.75 -0.37
CA GLY A 189 6.25 26.33 -0.62
C GLY A 189 4.79 25.89 -0.52
N ARG A 190 3.84 26.83 -0.54
CA ARG A 190 2.40 26.53 -0.54
C ARG A 190 1.90 26.35 -1.96
N MET A 191 1.05 25.35 -2.18
CA MET A 191 0.43 25.14 -3.48
C MET A 191 -0.57 26.25 -3.79
N LYS A 192 -0.48 26.80 -5.02
CA LYS A 192 -1.37 27.85 -5.48
C LYS A 192 -2.74 27.29 -5.85
N LEU A 193 -3.76 28.17 -5.81
CA LEU A 193 -5.10 27.83 -6.32
C LEU A 193 -5.03 27.50 -7.82
N SER A 194 -5.38 26.28 -8.17
CA SER A 194 -5.37 25.78 -9.56
C SER A 194 -6.17 24.47 -9.66
N ALA A 195 -6.48 24.04 -10.87
CA ALA A 195 -7.08 22.74 -11.12
C ALA A 195 -6.23 21.57 -10.62
N TYR A 196 -4.90 21.75 -10.48
CA TYR A 196 -4.03 20.75 -9.84
C TYR A 196 -4.26 20.69 -8.34
N TYR A 197 -4.47 21.84 -7.67
CA TYR A 197 -4.80 21.88 -6.26
C TYR A 197 -6.14 21.14 -6.00
N ASP A 198 -7.17 21.47 -6.77
CA ASP A 198 -8.48 20.81 -6.64
C ASP A 198 -8.35 19.30 -6.81
N ARG A 199 -7.55 18.86 -7.78
CA ARG A 199 -7.27 17.43 -7.99
C ARG A 199 -6.58 16.78 -6.79
N VAL A 200 -5.68 17.48 -6.10
CA VAL A 200 -5.05 16.95 -4.87
C VAL A 200 -6.09 16.79 -3.76
N VAL A 201 -7.00 17.76 -3.62
CA VAL A 201 -8.12 17.65 -2.65
C VAL A 201 -8.99 16.43 -2.95
N ASP A 202 -9.42 16.25 -4.21
CA ASP A 202 -10.22 15.09 -4.65
C ASP A 202 -9.54 13.77 -4.27
N VAL A 203 -8.23 13.65 -4.54
CA VAL A 203 -7.45 12.43 -4.26
C VAL A 203 -7.35 12.18 -2.75
N MET A 204 -7.16 13.20 -1.93
CA MET A 204 -7.06 13.06 -0.47
C MET A 204 -8.42 12.72 0.15
N GLU A 205 -9.51 13.33 -0.31
CA GLU A 205 -10.86 12.94 0.12
C GLU A 205 -11.17 11.49 -0.21
N GLU A 206 -10.88 11.06 -1.42
CA GLU A 206 -11.11 9.69 -1.85
C GLU A 206 -10.26 8.71 -1.03
N LEU A 207 -8.99 9.04 -0.75
CA LEU A 207 -8.13 8.21 0.09
C LEU A 207 -8.73 8.02 1.49
N VAL A 208 -9.21 9.08 2.13
CA VAL A 208 -9.83 8.98 3.47
C VAL A 208 -11.08 8.10 3.41
N LYS A 209 -11.95 8.27 2.40
CA LYS A 209 -13.15 7.44 2.22
C LYS A 209 -12.81 5.95 2.10
N PHE A 210 -11.86 5.61 1.22
CA PHE A 210 -11.41 4.22 1.06
C PHE A 210 -10.69 3.69 2.32
N THR A 211 -9.89 4.51 3.00
CA THR A 211 -9.24 4.09 4.25
C THR A 211 -10.28 3.77 5.32
N LEU A 212 -11.29 4.60 5.51
CA LEU A 212 -12.39 4.34 6.45
C LEU A 212 -13.18 3.07 6.08
N LEU A 213 -13.37 2.82 4.78
CA LEU A 213 -14.08 1.64 4.28
C LEU A 213 -13.34 0.34 4.57
N VAL A 214 -12.01 0.31 4.44
CA VAL A 214 -11.21 -0.92 4.56
C VAL A 214 -10.52 -1.11 5.92
N ARG A 215 -10.42 -0.06 6.75
CA ARG A 215 -9.75 -0.14 8.05
C ARG A 215 -10.40 -1.18 8.96
N GLY A 216 -9.59 -1.89 9.73
CA GLY A 216 -10.03 -2.99 10.58
C GLY A 216 -10.43 -4.27 9.84
N ARG A 217 -10.33 -4.30 8.51
CA ARG A 217 -10.64 -5.46 7.66
C ARG A 217 -9.43 -5.94 6.85
N SER A 218 -8.26 -5.33 7.06
CA SER A 218 -7.07 -5.62 6.26
C SER A 218 -6.68 -7.09 6.32
N GLU A 219 -6.76 -7.74 7.48
CA GLU A 219 -6.45 -9.16 7.64
C GLU A 219 -7.40 -10.04 6.80
N TYR A 220 -8.69 -9.76 6.85
CA TYR A 220 -9.68 -10.49 6.06
C TYR A 220 -9.47 -10.25 4.54
N LEU A 221 -9.17 -9.00 4.14
CA LEU A 221 -8.98 -8.65 2.73
C LEU A 221 -7.72 -9.26 2.11
N VAL A 222 -6.71 -9.61 2.91
CA VAL A 222 -5.47 -10.21 2.43
C VAL A 222 -5.42 -11.73 2.63
N ASP A 223 -6.38 -12.31 3.36
CA ASP A 223 -6.52 -13.76 3.50
C ASP A 223 -6.80 -14.42 2.14
N ARG A 224 -6.09 -15.50 1.82
CA ARG A 224 -6.12 -16.10 0.49
C ARG A 224 -6.25 -17.63 0.55
N TYR A 225 -7.02 -18.15 -0.37
CA TYR A 225 -7.22 -19.58 -0.55
C TYR A 225 -5.90 -20.37 -0.65
N SER A 226 -4.94 -19.88 -1.44
CA SER A 226 -3.64 -20.55 -1.62
C SER A 226 -2.84 -20.64 -0.32
N GLU A 227 -2.85 -19.57 0.50
CA GLU A 227 -2.17 -19.55 1.80
C GLU A 227 -2.83 -20.48 2.80
N ARG A 228 -4.17 -20.50 2.86
CA ARG A 228 -4.90 -21.47 3.69
C ARG A 228 -4.57 -22.91 3.30
N LYS A 229 -4.47 -23.19 1.99
CA LYS A 229 -4.10 -24.52 1.49
C LYS A 229 -2.67 -24.89 1.88
N GLU A 230 -1.71 -23.98 1.79
CA GLU A 230 -0.32 -24.19 2.20
C GLU A 230 -0.21 -24.46 3.71
N VAL A 231 -0.88 -23.65 4.53
CA VAL A 231 -0.93 -23.84 6.00
C VAL A 231 -1.55 -25.18 6.37
N HIS A 232 -2.65 -25.57 5.72
CA HIS A 232 -3.29 -26.85 5.95
C HIS A 232 -2.38 -28.03 5.60
N ALA A 233 -1.72 -27.99 4.45
CA ALA A 233 -0.78 -29.03 4.02
C ALA A 233 0.42 -29.16 4.96
N GLU A 234 0.93 -28.05 5.49
CA GLU A 234 2.02 -28.07 6.47
C GLU A 234 1.57 -28.66 7.80
N ALA A 235 0.39 -28.31 8.29
CA ALA A 235 -0.17 -28.87 9.51
C ALA A 235 -0.35 -30.40 9.42
N LEU A 236 -0.80 -30.91 8.26
CA LEU A 236 -0.90 -32.35 8.03
C LEU A 236 0.46 -33.03 8.06
N ARG A 237 1.49 -32.50 7.41
CA ARG A 237 2.86 -33.04 7.45
C ARG A 237 3.42 -33.11 8.87
N LEU A 238 3.24 -32.06 9.65
CA LEU A 238 3.70 -32.02 11.04
C LEU A 238 2.98 -33.06 11.91
N ALA A 239 1.68 -33.24 11.72
CA ALA A 239 0.90 -34.27 12.43
C ALA A 239 1.36 -35.69 12.07
N GLU A 240 1.61 -35.97 10.80
CA GLU A 240 2.15 -37.26 10.34
C GLU A 240 3.52 -37.54 10.95
N THR A 241 4.43 -36.57 10.94
CA THR A 241 5.77 -36.69 11.53
C THR A 241 5.70 -36.95 13.05
N ALA A 242 4.81 -36.27 13.76
CA ALA A 242 4.61 -36.49 15.19
C ALA A 242 4.11 -37.90 15.48
N MET A 243 3.13 -38.39 14.72
CA MET A 243 2.63 -39.75 14.88
C MET A 243 3.67 -40.84 14.57
N GLU A 244 4.52 -40.63 13.59
CA GLU A 244 5.63 -41.52 13.28
C GLU A 244 6.65 -41.56 14.43
N HIS A 245 6.99 -40.41 15.00
CA HIS A 245 7.89 -40.30 16.14
C HIS A 245 7.33 -41.07 17.36
N GLU A 246 6.07 -40.86 17.69
CA GLU A 246 5.39 -41.58 18.79
C GLU A 246 5.39 -43.10 18.57
N ARG A 247 5.12 -43.56 17.34
CA ARG A 247 5.19 -44.99 17.01
C ARG A 247 6.58 -45.56 17.14
N THR A 248 7.60 -44.79 16.83
CA THR A 248 9.00 -45.23 16.96
C THR A 248 9.40 -45.32 18.42
N VAL A 249 9.04 -44.35 19.24
CA VAL A 249 9.30 -44.36 20.70
C VAL A 249 8.57 -45.49 21.40
N ALA A 250 7.31 -45.78 20.99
CA ALA A 250 6.52 -46.88 21.56
C ALA A 250 7.04 -48.31 21.21
N ARG A 251 7.92 -48.41 20.19
CA ARG A 251 8.52 -49.67 19.76
C ARG A 251 9.93 -49.91 20.31
N ALA A 252 10.55 -48.87 20.90
CA ALA A 252 11.87 -48.96 21.55
C ALA A 252 11.77 -49.26 23.05
#